data_f751212569d477ae85d4e7720c1bf184
#
_entry.id   f751212569d477ae85d4e7720c1bf184
#
_cell.length_a   1.000
_cell.length_b   1.000
_cell.length_c   1.000
_cell.angle_alpha   90.00
_cell.angle_beta   90.00
_cell.angle_gamma   90.00
#
_symmetry.space_group_name_H-M   'P 1'
#
loop_
_entity.id
_entity.type
_entity.pdbx_description
1 polymer ?
#
loop_
_entity_poly.entity_id
_entity_poly.type
_entity_poly.pdbx_seq_one_letter_code
_entity_poly.pdbx_strand_id
1 'polypeptide(L)'
;MRYEENSLNLQPKKKIDTMTSKICRLCILLPLLLMSFSARGANAINMPEFYSRWDGYGNDKLMSMGRLFLNQRFNIDSALVCYSIVANRLQNNVHDKQDANLYIRALNNLGYLYYTYYNDHVRADALFDEGIALSKKFKEDSHLPYLYLNKGNVTYIYETIKGQKQSEKKIIDNFKKTFHLGVEQQAWDCVTASFYGLATFYINMGTRDISPIRKEVETYARLNIPDSTTLKDIAQVYLTVLQAYGTHRYEQSIALLEKQLDDADFMQHVHFDQIANTYSSLIRLCRMVGQHEKVAHFCNEFENFVKDGDNMTSKVQAYSLLQEIYQEAGQTDLAQHYEYLKLKVKDEFQEQHQLGDMEQNRFLRQLTQVSDELQAEQTENHWKTIVLLIISIAFVLLVVSLYYIVRSLRRQRRYVNVLYEKNQRLLESSQLLSRSSPSSPISSHPSPTTDDAPQESDDRGEKMAPQTKEAIKHSILEVMSQHDVICQTDFTLSTLCQLSGYSHSYVSQVIRETWDTNFNALLNDYRIKEACRCMNDIEHYGNYTIEAIATTVGFSSRSHFSTIFKKVTGMTAAEYFKTARRKAAESNT
;
A
#
# COMPACT_ATOMS: atom_id res chain seq x y z
N MET A 1 -41.64 -32.54 44.21
CA MET A 1 -41.75 -33.52 43.10
C MET A 1 -40.77 -33.14 42.05
N ARG A 2 -39.74 -33.95 41.84
CA ARG A 2 -38.67 -33.78 40.87
C ARG A 2 -39.20 -34.10 39.47
N TYR A 3 -38.94 -33.23 38.49
CA TYR A 3 -39.09 -33.57 37.07
C TYR A 3 -37.74 -33.99 36.55
N GLU A 4 -37.64 -35.24 36.11
CA GLU A 4 -36.48 -35.82 35.42
C GLU A 4 -36.35 -35.18 34.02
N GLU A 5 -35.18 -34.64 33.75
CA GLU A 5 -34.72 -34.26 32.41
C GLU A 5 -34.33 -35.52 31.61
N ASN A 6 -35.18 -35.89 30.68
CA ASN A 6 -34.82 -36.87 29.67
C ASN A 6 -33.86 -36.27 28.64
N SER A 7 -32.59 -36.69 28.74
CA SER A 7 -31.50 -36.38 27.83
C SER A 7 -31.72 -37.03 26.46
N LEU A 8 -32.19 -36.29 25.50
CA LEU A 8 -32.19 -36.65 24.07
C LEU A 8 -30.78 -36.52 23.52
N ASN A 9 -30.24 -37.65 23.15
CA ASN A 9 -28.90 -37.90 22.60
C ASN A 9 -28.62 -37.10 21.34
N LEU A 10 -27.81 -36.01 21.46
CA LEU A 10 -27.39 -35.12 20.35
C LEU A 10 -26.01 -35.55 19.81
N GLN A 11 -25.94 -36.61 19.02
CA GLN A 11 -24.70 -37.08 18.41
C GLN A 11 -24.29 -36.48 17.02
N PRO A 12 -24.97 -35.53 16.36
CA PRO A 12 -24.42 -34.91 15.14
C PRO A 12 -23.63 -33.59 15.36
N LYS A 13 -23.62 -32.98 16.56
CA LYS A 13 -22.90 -31.71 16.77
C LYS A 13 -21.38 -31.83 16.72
N LYS A 14 -20.78 -32.89 17.21
CA LYS A 14 -19.31 -33.06 17.27
C LYS A 14 -18.62 -33.21 15.91
N LYS A 15 -19.25 -33.79 14.90
CA LYS A 15 -18.64 -33.98 13.56
C LYS A 15 -18.60 -32.66 12.74
N ILE A 16 -19.47 -31.73 12.99
CA ILE A 16 -19.59 -30.47 12.24
C ILE A 16 -18.66 -29.40 12.80
N ASP A 17 -18.46 -29.35 14.13
CA ASP A 17 -17.53 -28.43 14.78
C ASP A 17 -16.07 -28.81 14.49
N THR A 18 -15.77 -30.09 14.33
CA THR A 18 -14.44 -30.56 13.90
C THR A 18 -14.14 -30.25 12.43
N MET A 19 -15.15 -30.23 11.56
CA MET A 19 -14.96 -29.92 10.14
C MET A 19 -14.81 -28.39 9.92
N THR A 20 -15.56 -27.57 10.62
CA THR A 20 -15.38 -26.09 10.61
C THR A 20 -14.04 -25.67 11.21
N SER A 21 -13.59 -26.33 12.30
CA SER A 21 -12.26 -26.08 12.88
C SER A 21 -11.12 -26.52 11.94
N LYS A 22 -11.28 -27.61 11.19
CA LYS A 22 -10.29 -28.06 10.18
C LYS A 22 -10.23 -27.12 8.98
N ILE A 23 -11.38 -26.62 8.50
CA ILE A 23 -11.43 -25.64 7.40
C ILE A 23 -10.82 -24.31 7.85
N CYS A 24 -11.10 -23.80 9.05
CA CYS A 24 -10.43 -22.61 9.60
C CYS A 24 -8.91 -22.77 9.71
N ARG A 25 -8.41 -23.93 10.15
CA ARG A 25 -6.96 -24.21 10.20
C ARG A 25 -6.33 -24.28 8.80
N LEU A 26 -7.03 -24.87 7.83
CA LEU A 26 -6.55 -24.91 6.43
C LEU A 26 -6.52 -23.51 5.80
N CYS A 27 -7.49 -22.65 6.11
CA CYS A 27 -7.56 -21.28 5.64
C CYS A 27 -6.44 -20.38 6.19
N ILE A 28 -5.87 -20.71 7.36
CA ILE A 28 -4.73 -20.00 7.96
C ILE A 28 -3.39 -20.57 7.46
N LEU A 29 -3.31 -21.90 7.26
CA LEU A 29 -2.07 -22.57 6.86
C LEU A 29 -1.78 -22.44 5.36
N LEU A 30 -2.78 -22.38 4.49
CA LEU A 30 -2.58 -22.30 3.04
C LEU A 30 -1.92 -20.99 2.59
N PRO A 31 -2.31 -19.79 3.08
CA PRO A 31 -1.61 -18.54 2.79
C PRO A 31 -0.17 -18.53 3.33
N LEU A 32 0.07 -19.10 4.51
CA LEU A 32 1.42 -19.21 5.09
C LEU A 32 2.33 -20.16 4.29
N LEU A 33 1.78 -21.25 3.78
CA LEU A 33 2.48 -22.19 2.88
C LEU A 33 2.77 -21.55 1.51
N LEU A 34 1.84 -20.78 0.95
CA LEU A 34 2.05 -20.06 -0.30
C LEU A 34 3.10 -18.94 -0.15
N MET A 35 3.13 -18.25 0.99
CA MET A 35 4.20 -17.28 1.31
C MET A 35 5.57 -17.95 1.45
N SER A 36 5.66 -19.15 2.02
CA SER A 36 6.92 -19.90 2.14
C SER A 36 7.44 -20.45 0.80
N PHE A 37 6.55 -20.69 -0.16
CA PHE A 37 6.94 -21.10 -1.52
C PHE A 37 7.46 -19.95 -2.38
N SER A 38 6.95 -18.71 -2.18
CA SER A 38 7.43 -17.53 -2.92
C SER A 38 8.86 -17.14 -2.53
N ALA A 39 9.30 -17.48 -1.32
CA ALA A 39 10.65 -17.21 -0.84
C ALA A 39 11.73 -18.15 -1.43
N ARG A 40 11.34 -19.22 -2.12
CA ARG A 40 12.27 -20.24 -2.66
C ARG A 40 12.47 -20.21 -4.17
N GLY A 41 11.82 -19.29 -4.88
CA GLY A 41 11.84 -19.21 -6.34
C GLY A 41 12.60 -18.01 -6.91
N ALA A 42 13.47 -17.36 -6.15
CA ALA A 42 14.37 -16.36 -6.71
C ALA A 42 15.34 -17.07 -7.65
N ASN A 43 15.24 -16.82 -8.95
CA ASN A 43 16.28 -17.19 -9.90
C ASN A 43 17.56 -16.52 -9.39
N ALA A 44 18.58 -17.33 -9.07
CA ALA A 44 19.88 -16.79 -8.65
C ALA A 44 20.40 -15.92 -9.80
N ILE A 45 20.43 -14.60 -9.62
CA ILE A 45 21.09 -13.69 -10.53
C ILE A 45 22.56 -14.13 -10.58
N ASN A 46 23.08 -14.34 -11.79
CA ASN A 46 24.47 -14.71 -11.98
C ASN A 46 25.34 -13.47 -11.71
N MET A 47 25.61 -13.24 -10.42
CA MET A 47 26.40 -12.09 -9.96
C MET A 47 27.83 -12.21 -10.46
N PRO A 48 28.41 -11.13 -11.04
CA PRO A 48 29.82 -11.10 -11.36
C PRO A 48 30.68 -11.42 -10.12
N GLU A 49 31.80 -12.09 -10.31
CA GLU A 49 32.69 -12.54 -9.23
C GLU A 49 33.12 -11.39 -8.31
N PHE A 50 33.38 -10.22 -8.90
CA PHE A 50 33.79 -9.03 -8.15
C PHE A 50 32.72 -8.52 -7.19
N TYR A 51 31.43 -8.74 -7.51
CA TYR A 51 30.28 -8.33 -6.66
C TYR A 51 30.01 -9.40 -5.59
N SER A 52 29.95 -10.67 -5.97
CA SER A 52 29.65 -11.79 -5.08
C SER A 52 30.67 -11.94 -3.96
N ARG A 53 31.93 -11.53 -4.22
CA ARG A 53 33.01 -11.53 -3.22
C ARG A 53 32.68 -10.73 -1.97
N TRP A 54 31.92 -9.65 -2.09
CA TRP A 54 31.65 -8.69 -1.01
C TRP A 54 30.21 -8.74 -0.49
N ASP A 55 29.28 -9.31 -1.24
CA ASP A 55 27.85 -9.31 -0.91
C ASP A 55 27.51 -10.06 0.40
N GLY A 56 28.38 -10.92 0.90
CA GLY A 56 28.20 -11.60 2.19
C GLY A 56 28.45 -10.72 3.43
N TYR A 57 29.01 -9.50 3.29
CA TYR A 57 29.31 -8.63 4.43
C TYR A 57 28.14 -7.69 4.78
N GLY A 58 28.05 -7.32 6.08
CA GLY A 58 27.07 -6.33 6.55
C GLY A 58 27.40 -4.91 6.08
N ASN A 59 26.40 -4.02 6.04
CA ASN A 59 26.50 -2.67 5.50
C ASN A 59 27.60 -1.83 6.16
N ASP A 60 27.71 -1.83 7.50
CA ASP A 60 28.76 -1.08 8.22
C ASP A 60 30.17 -1.56 7.85
N LYS A 61 30.34 -2.87 7.68
CA LYS A 61 31.62 -3.43 7.26
C LYS A 61 31.97 -3.03 5.84
N LEU A 62 31.00 -3.07 4.92
CA LEU A 62 31.19 -2.62 3.54
C LEU A 62 31.54 -1.13 3.47
N MET A 63 30.88 -0.28 4.24
CA MET A 63 31.22 1.16 4.34
C MET A 63 32.65 1.39 4.84
N SER A 64 33.07 0.60 5.84
CA SER A 64 34.44 0.68 6.39
C SER A 64 35.48 0.16 5.41
N MET A 65 35.19 -0.92 4.70
CA MET A 65 36.05 -1.50 3.66
C MET A 65 36.18 -0.55 2.46
N GLY A 66 35.06 0.06 2.01
CA GLY A 66 35.10 1.06 0.94
C GLY A 66 36.04 2.22 1.29
N ARG A 67 35.96 2.72 2.53
CA ARG A 67 36.89 3.77 3.02
C ARG A 67 38.34 3.30 3.06
N LEU A 68 38.61 2.07 3.49
CA LEU A 68 39.95 1.48 3.52
C LEU A 68 40.54 1.37 2.11
N PHE A 69 39.74 0.89 1.15
CA PHE A 69 40.14 0.79 -0.25
C PHE A 69 40.47 2.15 -0.85
N LEU A 70 39.63 3.15 -0.58
CA LEU A 70 39.85 4.51 -1.07
C LEU A 70 41.11 5.15 -0.48
N ASN A 71 41.26 5.16 0.85
CA ASN A 71 42.28 5.96 1.53
C ASN A 71 43.65 5.27 1.64
N GLN A 72 43.71 3.94 1.76
CA GLN A 72 44.97 3.24 2.05
C GLN A 72 45.49 2.40 0.89
N ARG A 73 44.60 1.89 0.04
CA ARG A 73 44.97 0.97 -1.03
C ARG A 73 44.82 1.56 -2.43
N PHE A 74 44.22 2.73 -2.55
CA PHE A 74 43.85 3.38 -3.81
C PHE A 74 43.18 2.43 -4.81
N ASN A 75 42.34 1.54 -4.28
CA ASN A 75 41.55 0.60 -5.09
C ASN A 75 40.14 1.12 -5.25
N ILE A 76 39.99 1.99 -6.23
CA ILE A 76 38.73 2.73 -6.49
C ILE A 76 37.60 1.79 -6.85
N ASP A 77 37.84 0.77 -7.67
CA ASP A 77 36.82 -0.18 -8.11
C ASP A 77 36.27 -0.99 -6.95
N SER A 78 37.09 -1.47 -6.04
CA SER A 78 36.64 -2.17 -4.84
C SER A 78 35.87 -1.25 -3.90
N ALA A 79 36.26 0.02 -3.76
CA ALA A 79 35.51 1.00 -3.00
C ALA A 79 34.11 1.26 -3.61
N LEU A 80 34.09 1.43 -4.94
CA LEU A 80 32.84 1.63 -5.69
C LEU A 80 31.88 0.46 -5.50
N VAL A 81 32.36 -0.80 -5.61
CA VAL A 81 31.54 -2.00 -5.39
C VAL A 81 30.97 -2.03 -3.96
N CYS A 82 31.81 -1.80 -2.95
CA CYS A 82 31.37 -1.81 -1.56
C CYS A 82 30.23 -0.81 -1.30
N TYR A 83 30.39 0.43 -1.76
CA TYR A 83 29.37 1.46 -1.60
C TYR A 83 28.12 1.19 -2.45
N SER A 84 28.27 0.61 -3.64
CA SER A 84 27.13 0.24 -4.50
C SER A 84 26.28 -0.87 -3.90
N ILE A 85 26.91 -1.89 -3.27
CA ILE A 85 26.16 -2.94 -2.56
C ILE A 85 25.31 -2.33 -1.44
N VAL A 86 25.87 -1.43 -0.64
CA VAL A 86 25.13 -0.77 0.44
C VAL A 86 23.98 0.07 -0.11
N ALA A 87 24.25 0.86 -1.15
CA ALA A 87 23.22 1.69 -1.78
C ALA A 87 22.07 0.85 -2.35
N ASN A 88 22.37 -0.22 -3.08
CA ASN A 88 21.34 -1.10 -3.66
C ASN A 88 20.49 -1.81 -2.60
N ARG A 89 21.08 -2.23 -1.49
CA ARG A 89 20.34 -2.85 -0.38
C ARG A 89 19.37 -1.89 0.31
N LEU A 90 19.76 -0.61 0.42
CA LEU A 90 18.99 0.39 1.15
C LEU A 90 18.05 1.21 0.27
N GLN A 91 18.22 1.26 -1.04
CA GLN A 91 17.43 2.09 -1.95
C GLN A 91 15.90 2.01 -1.72
N ASN A 92 15.37 0.81 -1.47
CA ASN A 92 13.94 0.58 -1.21
C ASN A 92 13.65 0.06 0.21
N ASN A 93 14.66 -0.01 1.08
CA ASN A 93 14.59 -0.67 2.38
C ASN A 93 15.05 0.24 3.53
N VAL A 94 14.87 1.54 3.41
CA VAL A 94 15.16 2.50 4.48
C VAL A 94 13.98 2.53 5.45
N HIS A 95 14.15 1.95 6.64
CA HIS A 95 13.10 1.82 7.63
C HIS A 95 13.22 2.85 8.76
N ASP A 96 14.44 3.27 9.08
CA ASP A 96 14.70 4.18 10.19
C ASP A 96 15.80 5.20 9.86
N LYS A 97 16.17 6.00 10.86
CA LYS A 97 17.20 7.03 10.75
C LYS A 97 18.60 6.44 10.57
N GLN A 98 18.88 5.25 11.09
CA GLN A 98 20.17 4.60 10.97
C GLN A 98 20.40 4.09 9.55
N ASP A 99 19.40 3.43 8.97
CA ASP A 99 19.42 3.02 7.56
C ASP A 99 19.56 4.24 6.63
N ALA A 100 18.83 5.32 6.93
CA ALA A 100 18.95 6.57 6.18
C ALA A 100 20.36 7.15 6.23
N ASN A 101 21.01 7.17 7.39
CA ASN A 101 22.39 7.63 7.55
C ASN A 101 23.37 6.80 6.70
N LEU A 102 23.26 5.48 6.77
CA LEU A 102 24.11 4.58 5.99
C LEU A 102 23.92 4.80 4.48
N TYR A 103 22.68 4.91 4.04
CA TYR A 103 22.35 5.12 2.63
C TYR A 103 22.87 6.48 2.13
N ILE A 104 22.62 7.55 2.87
CA ILE A 104 23.12 8.90 2.55
C ILE A 104 24.63 8.90 2.42
N ARG A 105 25.34 8.23 3.33
CA ARG A 105 26.81 8.09 3.28
C ARG A 105 27.29 7.32 2.06
N ALA A 106 26.57 6.23 1.72
CA ALA A 106 26.89 5.46 0.52
C ALA A 106 26.71 6.30 -0.75
N LEU A 107 25.59 7.03 -0.87
CA LEU A 107 25.34 7.96 -1.99
C LEU A 107 26.39 9.06 -2.08
N ASN A 108 26.78 9.67 -0.95
CA ASN A 108 27.80 10.70 -0.92
C ASN A 108 29.16 10.16 -1.41
N ASN A 109 29.56 8.98 -0.93
CA ASN A 109 30.82 8.37 -1.34
C ASN A 109 30.81 7.91 -2.80
N LEU A 110 29.71 7.36 -3.29
CA LEU A 110 29.52 7.04 -4.70
C LEU A 110 29.60 8.28 -5.59
N GLY A 111 28.90 9.34 -5.22
CA GLY A 111 28.95 10.61 -5.93
C GLY A 111 30.37 11.17 -5.98
N TYR A 112 31.09 11.13 -4.83
CA TYR A 112 32.51 11.52 -4.78
C TYR A 112 33.37 10.71 -5.75
N LEU A 113 33.23 9.37 -5.77
CA LEU A 113 33.99 8.52 -6.69
C LEU A 113 33.65 8.84 -8.15
N TYR A 114 32.36 9.00 -8.48
CA TYR A 114 31.94 9.28 -9.84
C TYR A 114 32.52 10.57 -10.40
N TYR A 115 32.50 11.67 -9.66
CA TYR A 115 33.04 12.91 -10.22
C TYR A 115 34.56 13.00 -10.13
N THR A 116 35.19 12.37 -9.15
CA THR A 116 36.65 12.49 -8.94
C THR A 116 37.43 11.55 -9.82
N TYR A 117 36.97 10.30 -9.98
CA TYR A 117 37.72 9.24 -10.64
C TYR A 117 37.10 8.79 -11.96
N TYR A 118 35.79 8.89 -12.11
CA TYR A 118 35.07 8.42 -13.29
C TYR A 118 34.56 9.56 -14.19
N ASN A 119 34.81 10.80 -13.84
CA ASN A 119 34.41 12.01 -14.57
C ASN A 119 32.91 12.07 -14.90
N ASP A 120 32.08 11.30 -14.16
CA ASP A 120 30.61 11.26 -14.32
C ASP A 120 29.94 12.27 -13.38
N HIS A 121 30.02 13.55 -13.76
CA HIS A 121 29.46 14.66 -12.99
C HIS A 121 27.93 14.63 -12.90
N VAL A 122 27.26 14.12 -13.94
CA VAL A 122 25.80 14.05 -14.00
C VAL A 122 25.27 13.04 -12.99
N ARG A 123 25.87 11.87 -12.95
CA ARG A 123 25.50 10.82 -11.98
C ARG A 123 25.84 11.25 -10.56
N ALA A 124 26.99 11.88 -10.36
CA ALA A 124 27.39 12.40 -9.06
C ALA A 124 26.38 13.42 -8.53
N ASP A 125 25.97 14.40 -9.33
CA ASP A 125 25.01 15.43 -8.95
C ASP A 125 23.64 14.82 -8.56
N ALA A 126 23.17 13.82 -9.32
CA ALA A 126 21.93 13.09 -9.02
C ALA A 126 22.00 12.34 -7.67
N LEU A 127 23.14 11.67 -7.36
CA LEU A 127 23.33 10.96 -6.10
C LEU A 127 23.35 11.93 -4.89
N PHE A 128 23.95 13.12 -5.06
CA PHE A 128 23.92 14.15 -4.01
C PHE A 128 22.51 14.70 -3.81
N ASP A 129 21.73 14.92 -4.87
CA ASP A 129 20.34 15.35 -4.76
C ASP A 129 19.47 14.31 -4.06
N GLU A 130 19.64 13.02 -4.36
CA GLU A 130 18.97 11.93 -3.66
C GLU A 130 19.34 11.90 -2.18
N GLY A 131 20.64 12.01 -1.84
CA GLY A 131 21.10 12.08 -0.46
C GLY A 131 20.49 13.26 0.31
N ILE A 132 20.41 14.45 -0.31
CA ILE A 132 19.77 15.64 0.28
C ILE A 132 18.26 15.42 0.49
N ALA A 133 17.57 14.77 -0.44
CA ALA A 133 16.16 14.48 -0.32
C ALA A 133 15.88 13.49 0.82
N LEU A 134 16.69 12.45 0.96
CA LEU A 134 16.62 11.46 2.05
C LEU A 134 16.89 12.10 3.41
N SER A 135 17.92 12.95 3.50
CA SER A 135 18.25 13.70 4.71
C SER A 135 17.04 14.49 5.22
N LYS A 136 16.35 15.21 4.34
CA LYS A 136 15.12 15.93 4.66
C LYS A 136 13.97 15.00 5.08
N LYS A 137 13.77 13.90 4.36
CA LYS A 137 12.69 12.93 4.61
C LYS A 137 12.82 12.29 6.00
N PHE A 138 14.03 11.88 6.37
CA PHE A 138 14.30 11.16 7.61
C PHE A 138 14.81 12.06 8.75
N LYS A 139 14.96 13.38 8.51
CA LYS A 139 15.55 14.36 9.44
C LYS A 139 16.94 13.92 9.92
N GLU A 140 17.74 13.41 8.98
CA GLU A 140 19.10 12.94 9.19
C GLU A 140 20.08 13.91 8.52
N ASP A 141 20.45 14.94 9.24
CA ASP A 141 21.19 16.09 8.70
C ASP A 141 22.71 16.01 8.87
N SER A 142 23.23 14.94 9.52
CA SER A 142 24.66 14.82 9.86
C SER A 142 25.59 14.83 8.64
N HIS A 143 25.10 14.43 7.46
CA HIS A 143 25.89 14.37 6.22
C HIS A 143 25.56 15.49 5.22
N LEU A 144 24.62 16.38 5.54
CA LEU A 144 24.28 17.51 4.67
C LEU A 144 25.47 18.40 4.31
N PRO A 145 26.39 18.75 5.23
CA PRO A 145 27.57 19.55 4.88
C PRO A 145 28.40 18.91 3.77
N TYR A 146 28.63 17.59 3.85
CA TYR A 146 29.42 16.84 2.86
C TYR A 146 28.72 16.76 1.49
N LEU A 147 27.40 16.55 1.48
CA LEU A 147 26.61 16.52 0.25
C LEU A 147 26.63 17.86 -0.48
N TYR A 148 26.42 18.98 0.24
CA TYR A 148 26.49 20.30 -0.36
C TYR A 148 27.89 20.70 -0.78
N LEU A 149 28.96 20.30 -0.03
CA LEU A 149 30.35 20.50 -0.42
C LEU A 149 30.63 19.82 -1.76
N ASN A 150 30.33 18.54 -1.86
CA ASN A 150 30.58 17.77 -3.07
C ASN A 150 29.73 18.28 -4.25
N LYS A 151 28.50 18.69 -4.00
CA LYS A 151 27.65 19.32 -5.03
C LYS A 151 28.22 20.65 -5.51
N GLY A 152 28.80 21.45 -4.62
CA GLY A 152 29.50 22.67 -4.97
C GLY A 152 30.73 22.39 -5.85
N ASN A 153 31.54 21.40 -5.46
CA ASN A 153 32.72 20.98 -6.21
C ASN A 153 32.37 20.45 -7.62
N VAL A 154 31.37 19.56 -7.71
CA VAL A 154 30.90 19.04 -9.01
C VAL A 154 30.43 20.16 -9.93
N THR A 155 29.65 21.10 -9.40
CA THR A 155 29.17 22.24 -10.18
C THR A 155 30.32 23.11 -10.64
N TYR A 156 31.31 23.38 -9.76
CA TYR A 156 32.49 24.19 -10.09
C TYR A 156 33.35 23.54 -11.19
N ILE A 157 33.65 22.25 -11.06
CA ILE A 157 34.46 21.50 -12.04
C ILE A 157 33.74 21.45 -13.39
N TYR A 158 32.47 21.10 -13.40
CA TYR A 158 31.67 20.99 -14.63
C TYR A 158 31.60 22.32 -15.41
N GLU A 159 31.40 23.44 -14.71
CA GLU A 159 31.38 24.78 -15.30
C GLU A 159 32.73 25.20 -15.82
N THR A 160 33.81 24.91 -15.06
CA THR A 160 35.20 25.20 -15.48
C THR A 160 35.56 24.46 -16.78
N ILE A 161 35.17 23.18 -16.88
CA ILE A 161 35.44 22.37 -18.08
C ILE A 161 34.60 22.85 -19.28
N LYS A 162 33.34 23.21 -19.06
CA LYS A 162 32.43 23.65 -20.15
C LYS A 162 32.54 25.13 -20.51
N GLY A 163 33.17 25.95 -19.68
CA GLY A 163 33.30 27.38 -19.90
C GLY A 163 31.95 28.14 -19.79
N GLN A 164 30.98 27.58 -19.04
CA GLN A 164 29.67 28.20 -18.85
C GLN A 164 29.63 28.98 -17.54
N LYS A 165 29.29 30.28 -17.60
CA LYS A 165 29.17 31.16 -16.41
C LYS A 165 27.79 31.15 -15.73
N GLN A 166 26.91 30.22 -16.07
CA GLN A 166 25.51 30.26 -15.63
C GLN A 166 25.25 29.77 -14.20
N SER A 167 26.20 29.10 -13.57
CA SER A 167 25.98 28.45 -12.27
C SER A 167 26.72 29.07 -11.11
N GLU A 168 27.34 30.25 -11.27
CA GLU A 168 28.09 30.96 -10.19
C GLU A 168 27.27 31.04 -8.89
N LYS A 169 26.00 31.40 -9.00
CA LYS A 169 25.11 31.45 -7.84
C LYS A 169 24.93 30.09 -7.16
N LYS A 170 24.81 29.00 -7.93
CA LYS A 170 24.66 27.65 -7.36
C LYS A 170 25.92 27.21 -6.62
N ILE A 171 27.09 27.50 -7.16
CA ILE A 171 28.38 27.19 -6.55
C ILE A 171 28.47 27.90 -5.19
N ILE A 172 28.23 29.22 -5.19
CA ILE A 172 28.26 30.05 -3.98
C ILE A 172 27.24 29.56 -2.95
N ASP A 173 25.99 29.33 -3.38
CA ASP A 173 24.91 28.88 -2.49
C ASP A 173 25.22 27.51 -1.85
N ASN A 174 25.83 26.58 -2.59
CA ASN A 174 26.19 25.27 -2.07
C ASN A 174 27.34 25.37 -1.06
N PHE A 175 28.40 26.12 -1.37
CA PHE A 175 29.50 26.34 -0.41
C PHE A 175 29.06 27.09 0.84
N LYS A 176 28.17 28.08 0.71
CA LYS A 176 27.59 28.77 1.87
C LYS A 176 26.75 27.85 2.74
N LYS A 177 25.90 27.00 2.13
CA LYS A 177 25.14 26.00 2.89
C LYS A 177 26.07 25.04 3.62
N THR A 178 27.12 24.55 2.93
CA THR A 178 28.16 23.72 3.54
C THR A 178 28.77 24.41 4.75
N PHE A 179 29.18 25.67 4.57
CA PHE A 179 29.82 26.47 5.63
C PHE A 179 28.93 26.61 6.86
N HIS A 180 27.67 27.05 6.66
CA HIS A 180 26.75 27.29 7.77
C HIS A 180 26.36 25.98 8.48
N LEU A 181 26.03 24.93 7.75
CA LEU A 181 25.73 23.62 8.32
C LEU A 181 26.95 23.00 9.01
N GLY A 182 28.14 23.18 8.40
CA GLY A 182 29.39 22.73 8.98
C GLY A 182 29.72 23.38 10.30
N VAL A 183 29.50 24.70 10.43
CA VAL A 183 29.66 25.43 11.70
C VAL A 183 28.65 24.94 12.75
N GLU A 184 27.39 24.77 12.37
CA GLU A 184 26.34 24.27 13.26
C GLU A 184 26.64 22.88 13.80
N GLN A 185 27.17 21.99 12.94
CA GLN A 185 27.45 20.59 13.27
C GLN A 185 28.90 20.34 13.71
N GLN A 186 29.73 21.36 13.74
CA GLN A 186 31.16 21.26 14.04
C GLN A 186 31.92 20.33 13.05
N ALA A 187 31.45 20.27 11.80
CA ALA A 187 32.11 19.54 10.72
C ALA A 187 33.24 20.40 10.12
N TRP A 188 34.35 20.51 10.87
CA TRP A 188 35.41 21.48 10.60
C TRP A 188 36.09 21.30 9.24
N ASP A 189 36.25 20.07 8.76
CA ASP A 189 36.76 19.81 7.42
C ASP A 189 35.84 20.40 6.33
N CYS A 190 34.52 20.30 6.50
CA CYS A 190 33.56 20.93 5.59
C CYS A 190 33.60 22.47 5.67
N VAL A 191 33.79 23.02 6.88
CA VAL A 191 33.92 24.47 7.09
C VAL A 191 35.15 25.00 6.36
N THR A 192 36.33 24.38 6.58
CA THR A 192 37.58 24.81 5.94
C THR A 192 37.56 24.64 4.43
N ALA A 193 37.06 23.49 3.94
CA ALA A 193 37.00 23.22 2.50
C ALA A 193 36.02 24.17 1.77
N SER A 194 34.85 24.43 2.35
CA SER A 194 33.88 25.36 1.74
C SER A 194 34.35 26.81 1.81
N PHE A 195 35.01 27.21 2.91
CA PHE A 195 35.59 28.53 3.01
C PHE A 195 36.71 28.74 1.98
N TYR A 196 37.65 27.77 1.86
CA TYR A 196 38.70 27.77 0.86
C TYR A 196 38.13 27.82 -0.56
N GLY A 197 37.11 27.00 -0.86
CA GLY A 197 36.38 27.00 -2.13
C GLY A 197 35.75 28.35 -2.46
N LEU A 198 35.09 29.00 -1.49
CA LEU A 198 34.55 30.37 -1.67
C LEU A 198 35.65 31.38 -1.93
N ALA A 199 36.74 31.32 -1.16
CA ALA A 199 37.86 32.27 -1.26
C ALA A 199 38.55 32.19 -2.64
N THR A 200 38.92 31.00 -3.06
CA THR A 200 39.54 30.79 -4.36
C THR A 200 38.59 31.15 -5.51
N PHE A 201 37.33 30.76 -5.41
CA PHE A 201 36.33 31.12 -6.41
C PHE A 201 36.22 32.65 -6.62
N TYR A 202 36.06 33.41 -5.51
CA TYR A 202 35.96 34.87 -5.60
C TYR A 202 37.20 35.57 -6.12
N ILE A 203 38.38 35.12 -5.71
CA ILE A 203 39.64 35.70 -6.23
C ILE A 203 39.80 35.34 -7.71
N ASN A 204 39.52 34.12 -8.11
CA ASN A 204 39.65 33.65 -9.49
C ASN A 204 38.61 34.28 -10.44
N MET A 205 37.43 34.70 -9.94
CA MET A 205 36.50 35.51 -10.73
C MET A 205 36.98 36.91 -11.01
N GLY A 206 37.98 37.39 -10.29
CA GLY A 206 38.49 38.75 -10.42
C GLY A 206 37.48 39.85 -9.97
N THR A 207 36.46 39.48 -9.22
CA THR A 207 35.51 40.44 -8.68
C THR A 207 36.12 41.22 -7.51
N ARG A 208 35.97 42.57 -7.51
CA ARG A 208 36.48 43.42 -6.43
C ARG A 208 35.56 43.48 -5.22
N ASP A 209 34.35 42.95 -5.37
CA ASP A 209 33.34 42.98 -4.30
C ASP A 209 33.21 41.63 -3.61
N ILE A 210 33.62 41.56 -2.35
CA ILE A 210 33.44 40.41 -1.48
C ILE A 210 32.20 40.49 -0.60
N SER A 211 31.37 41.55 -0.75
CA SER A 211 30.17 41.73 0.07
C SER A 211 29.29 40.47 0.13
N PRO A 212 29.14 39.70 -0.96
CA PRO A 212 28.34 38.48 -0.91
C PRO A 212 28.85 37.40 0.05
N ILE A 213 30.17 37.35 0.34
CA ILE A 213 30.77 36.35 1.26
C ILE A 213 31.36 36.98 2.52
N ARG A 214 31.17 38.25 2.76
CA ARG A 214 31.72 38.98 3.92
C ARG A 214 31.35 38.31 5.25
N LYS A 215 30.13 37.88 5.39
CA LYS A 215 29.65 37.21 6.61
C LYS A 215 30.41 35.90 6.89
N GLU A 216 30.67 35.10 5.85
CA GLU A 216 31.43 33.86 5.95
C GLU A 216 32.89 34.16 6.33
N VAL A 217 33.51 35.19 5.75
CA VAL A 217 34.88 35.62 6.08
C VAL A 217 34.98 36.07 7.55
N GLU A 218 34.06 36.93 8.01
CA GLU A 218 34.03 37.42 9.41
C GLU A 218 33.73 36.26 10.39
N THR A 219 32.86 35.33 10.01
CA THR A 219 32.55 34.18 10.85
C THR A 219 33.76 33.28 10.96
N TYR A 220 34.40 32.90 9.82
CA TYR A 220 35.58 32.03 9.79
C TYR A 220 36.73 32.62 10.66
N ALA A 221 36.96 33.93 10.60
CA ALA A 221 37.98 34.64 11.39
C ALA A 221 37.79 34.50 12.91
N ARG A 222 36.57 34.18 13.38
CA ARG A 222 36.26 34.02 14.81
C ARG A 222 36.20 32.57 15.27
N LEU A 223 36.25 31.61 14.32
CA LEU A 223 36.15 30.20 14.67
C LEU A 223 37.46 29.70 15.26
N ASN A 224 37.34 28.86 16.27
CA ASN A 224 38.47 28.09 16.79
C ASN A 224 38.52 26.72 16.09
N ILE A 225 39.18 26.65 14.95
CA ILE A 225 39.33 25.44 14.14
C ILE A 225 40.40 24.53 14.77
N PRO A 226 40.11 23.25 15.02
CA PRO A 226 41.12 22.30 15.53
C PRO A 226 42.32 22.13 14.60
N ASP A 227 43.49 21.89 15.16
CA ASP A 227 44.73 21.73 14.37
C ASP A 227 44.74 20.47 13.51
N SER A 228 43.92 19.48 13.87
CA SER A 228 43.74 18.25 13.08
C SER A 228 42.88 18.41 11.84
N THR A 229 42.31 19.62 11.61
CA THR A 229 41.39 19.88 10.49
C THR A 229 42.19 20.01 9.18
N THR A 230 41.82 19.23 8.19
CA THR A 230 42.38 19.29 6.84
C THR A 230 42.18 20.69 6.23
N LEU A 231 43.11 21.13 5.42
CA LEU A 231 43.08 22.45 4.76
C LEU A 231 43.08 23.68 5.70
N LYS A 232 43.25 23.50 7.04
CA LYS A 232 43.25 24.62 7.98
C LYS A 232 44.23 25.70 7.63
N ASP A 233 45.51 25.31 7.38
CA ASP A 233 46.59 26.26 7.17
C ASP A 233 46.42 27.06 5.89
N ILE A 234 46.05 26.40 4.79
CA ILE A 234 45.80 27.10 3.52
C ILE A 234 44.55 28.00 3.61
N ALA A 235 43.49 27.53 4.28
CA ALA A 235 42.29 28.34 4.50
C ALA A 235 42.60 29.58 5.35
N GLN A 236 43.51 29.49 6.32
CA GLN A 236 43.97 30.61 7.13
C GLN A 236 44.74 31.67 6.31
N VAL A 237 45.57 31.22 5.38
CA VAL A 237 46.24 32.12 4.43
C VAL A 237 45.21 32.85 3.58
N TYR A 238 44.23 32.09 3.01
CA TYR A 238 43.19 32.69 2.19
C TYR A 238 42.25 33.62 2.98
N LEU A 239 42.05 33.38 4.28
CA LEU A 239 41.36 34.35 5.16
C LEU A 239 42.09 35.70 5.15
N THR A 240 43.43 35.66 5.36
CA THR A 240 44.25 36.88 5.40
C THR A 240 44.26 37.58 4.03
N VAL A 241 44.34 36.78 2.96
CA VAL A 241 44.27 37.29 1.58
C VAL A 241 42.93 37.98 1.33
N LEU A 242 41.81 37.36 1.70
CA LEU A 242 40.46 37.96 1.53
C LEU A 242 40.26 39.21 2.38
N GLN A 243 40.79 39.24 3.60
CA GLN A 243 40.68 40.41 4.46
C GLN A 243 41.45 41.61 3.85
N ALA A 244 42.66 41.38 3.32
CA ALA A 244 43.41 42.41 2.61
C ALA A 244 42.71 42.80 1.30
N TYR A 245 42.17 41.84 0.55
CA TYR A 245 41.40 42.02 -0.69
C TYR A 245 40.15 42.88 -0.46
N GLY A 246 39.37 42.56 0.57
CA GLY A 246 38.14 43.26 0.90
C GLY A 246 38.37 44.69 1.44
N THR A 247 39.60 45.04 1.81
CA THR A 247 40.04 46.41 2.21
C THR A 247 40.84 47.09 1.12
N HIS A 248 40.82 46.55 -0.13
CA HIS A 248 41.58 47.06 -1.29
C HIS A 248 43.09 47.10 -1.11
N ARG A 249 43.65 46.32 -0.19
CA ARG A 249 45.10 46.17 0.04
C ARG A 249 45.64 45.01 -0.79
N TYR A 250 45.53 45.13 -2.11
CA TYR A 250 45.86 44.03 -3.05
C TYR A 250 47.34 43.64 -3.04
N GLU A 251 48.25 44.61 -2.85
CA GLU A 251 49.69 44.33 -2.71
C GLU A 251 49.97 43.44 -1.50
N GLN A 252 49.25 43.60 -0.41
CA GLN A 252 49.36 42.75 0.77
C GLN A 252 48.88 41.32 0.44
N SER A 253 47.77 41.18 -0.30
CA SER A 253 47.26 39.88 -0.75
C SER A 253 48.27 39.16 -1.66
N ILE A 254 48.90 39.92 -2.56
CA ILE A 254 49.96 39.41 -3.46
C ILE A 254 51.16 38.92 -2.62
N ALA A 255 51.69 39.74 -1.72
CA ALA A 255 52.83 39.39 -0.87
C ALA A 255 52.59 38.13 -0.01
N LEU A 256 51.34 37.90 0.45
CA LEU A 256 50.96 36.71 1.21
C LEU A 256 51.01 35.44 0.35
N LEU A 257 50.51 35.51 -0.89
CA LEU A 257 50.53 34.37 -1.82
C LEU A 257 51.92 34.09 -2.35
N GLU A 258 52.72 35.13 -2.62
CA GLU A 258 54.17 35.00 -2.96
C GLU A 258 54.90 34.25 -1.85
N LYS A 259 54.74 34.71 -0.60
CA LYS A 259 55.36 34.04 0.56
C LYS A 259 54.96 32.59 0.69
N GLN A 260 53.70 32.26 0.34
CA GLN A 260 53.22 30.88 0.41
C GLN A 260 53.87 29.98 -0.67
N LEU A 261 54.09 30.50 -1.88
CA LEU A 261 54.78 29.78 -2.95
C LEU A 261 56.29 29.63 -2.69
N ASP A 262 56.88 30.56 -1.92
CA ASP A 262 58.27 30.48 -1.47
C ASP A 262 58.49 29.48 -0.32
N ASP A 263 57.40 29.00 0.32
CA ASP A 263 57.45 28.06 1.42
C ASP A 263 57.69 26.63 0.90
N ALA A 264 58.89 26.08 1.16
CA ALA A 264 59.26 24.76 0.72
C ALA A 264 58.41 23.64 1.32
N ASP A 265 57.89 23.81 2.56
CA ASP A 265 57.01 22.84 3.21
C ASP A 265 55.63 22.80 2.52
N PHE A 266 55.08 23.97 2.18
CA PHE A 266 53.87 24.10 1.38
C PHE A 266 54.05 23.41 0.01
N MET A 267 55.12 23.67 -0.69
CA MET A 267 55.33 23.11 -2.03
C MET A 267 55.54 21.60 -2.04
N GLN A 268 55.98 20.99 -0.94
CA GLN A 268 56.22 19.54 -0.84
C GLN A 268 55.04 18.76 -0.30
N HIS A 269 54.24 19.33 0.61
CA HIS A 269 53.22 18.58 1.35
C HIS A 269 51.79 18.94 0.97
N VAL A 270 51.60 20.00 0.18
CA VAL A 270 50.29 20.42 -0.25
C VAL A 270 49.91 19.82 -1.60
N HIS A 271 48.62 19.53 -1.80
CA HIS A 271 48.15 18.95 -3.06
C HIS A 271 48.40 19.88 -4.25
N PHE A 272 48.78 19.30 -5.39
CA PHE A 272 49.04 19.98 -6.64
C PHE A 272 47.99 21.02 -7.03
N ASP A 273 46.70 20.70 -6.83
CA ASP A 273 45.57 21.59 -7.15
C ASP A 273 45.56 22.88 -6.30
N GLN A 274 46.02 22.80 -5.06
CA GLN A 274 46.08 23.95 -4.16
C GLN A 274 47.20 24.89 -4.55
N ILE A 275 48.35 24.34 -4.97
CA ILE A 275 49.46 25.12 -5.50
C ILE A 275 49.04 25.81 -6.81
N ALA A 276 48.38 25.05 -7.72
CA ALA A 276 47.89 25.59 -8.98
C ALA A 276 46.83 26.72 -8.76
N ASN A 277 45.96 26.57 -7.77
CA ASN A 277 45.00 27.62 -7.38
C ASN A 277 45.74 28.86 -6.78
N THR A 278 46.82 28.67 -6.05
CA THR A 278 47.64 29.77 -5.50
C THR A 278 48.29 30.58 -6.61
N TYR A 279 48.92 29.93 -7.60
CA TYR A 279 49.40 30.61 -8.81
C TYR A 279 48.32 31.35 -9.55
N SER A 280 47.17 30.70 -9.78
CA SER A 280 46.04 31.31 -10.48
C SER A 280 45.53 32.56 -9.76
N SER A 281 45.40 32.49 -8.43
CA SER A 281 44.97 33.62 -7.60
C SER A 281 45.98 34.77 -7.63
N LEU A 282 47.28 34.44 -7.53
CA LEU A 282 48.37 35.41 -7.55
C LEU A 282 48.44 36.16 -8.89
N ILE A 283 48.41 35.43 -10.00
CA ILE A 283 48.44 36.00 -11.36
C ILE A 283 47.26 36.95 -11.58
N ARG A 284 46.07 36.53 -11.17
CA ARG A 284 44.86 37.39 -11.28
C ARG A 284 44.94 38.65 -10.42
N LEU A 285 45.47 38.55 -9.21
CA LEU A 285 45.70 39.73 -8.34
C LEU A 285 46.73 40.69 -8.93
N CYS A 286 47.90 40.19 -9.40
CA CYS A 286 48.92 41.00 -10.04
C CYS A 286 48.37 41.72 -11.28
N ARG A 287 47.57 41.04 -12.09
CA ARG A 287 46.92 41.61 -13.27
C ARG A 287 45.94 42.74 -12.85
N MET A 288 45.10 42.49 -11.83
CA MET A 288 44.12 43.45 -11.35
C MET A 288 44.72 44.77 -10.87
N VAL A 289 45.97 44.74 -10.32
CA VAL A 289 46.68 45.94 -9.89
C VAL A 289 47.66 46.48 -10.94
N GLY A 290 47.73 45.86 -12.12
CA GLY A 290 48.58 46.32 -13.24
C GLY A 290 50.07 46.00 -13.08
N GLN A 291 50.46 45.00 -12.28
CA GLN A 291 51.85 44.54 -12.12
C GLN A 291 52.25 43.59 -13.22
N HIS A 292 52.40 44.12 -14.45
CA HIS A 292 52.64 43.29 -15.67
C HIS A 292 53.91 42.46 -15.62
N GLU A 293 55.00 42.93 -15.02
CA GLU A 293 56.22 42.18 -14.86
C GLU A 293 56.03 40.92 -13.99
N LYS A 294 55.31 41.08 -12.86
CA LYS A 294 54.97 39.94 -11.99
C LYS A 294 54.01 38.98 -12.68
N VAL A 295 53.06 39.46 -13.45
CA VAL A 295 52.15 38.61 -14.25
C VAL A 295 52.96 37.70 -15.18
N ALA A 296 53.93 38.29 -15.95
CA ALA A 296 54.79 37.52 -16.85
C ALA A 296 55.67 36.51 -16.10
N HIS A 297 56.25 36.93 -14.98
CA HIS A 297 57.06 36.07 -14.13
C HIS A 297 56.26 34.86 -13.61
N PHE A 298 55.11 35.08 -12.97
CA PHE A 298 54.32 34.00 -12.40
C PHE A 298 53.59 33.15 -13.45
N CYS A 299 53.28 33.69 -14.63
CA CYS A 299 52.81 32.88 -15.75
C CYS A 299 53.86 31.86 -16.18
N ASN A 300 55.13 32.26 -16.25
CA ASN A 300 56.22 31.35 -16.60
C ASN A 300 56.49 30.29 -15.50
N GLU A 301 56.49 30.69 -14.24
CA GLU A 301 56.61 29.73 -13.12
C GLU A 301 55.46 28.75 -13.09
N PHE A 302 54.22 29.24 -13.28
CA PHE A 302 53.04 28.41 -13.31
C PHE A 302 53.05 27.41 -14.48
N GLU A 303 53.46 27.86 -15.66
CA GLU A 303 53.67 26.96 -16.80
C GLU A 303 54.65 25.85 -16.47
N ASN A 304 55.82 26.19 -15.92
CA ASN A 304 56.82 25.23 -15.52
C ASN A 304 56.28 24.24 -14.47
N PHE A 305 55.57 24.74 -13.46
CA PHE A 305 54.95 23.92 -12.43
C PHE A 305 53.95 22.91 -13.00
N VAL A 306 53.04 23.36 -13.89
CA VAL A 306 52.01 22.46 -14.43
C VAL A 306 52.50 21.52 -15.50
N LYS A 307 53.58 21.89 -16.21
CA LYS A 307 54.17 21.07 -17.28
C LYS A 307 54.62 19.70 -16.76
N ASP A 308 55.21 19.66 -15.59
CA ASP A 308 55.77 18.46 -14.96
C ASP A 308 54.76 17.73 -14.06
N GLY A 309 53.58 18.30 -13.84
CA GLY A 309 52.53 17.69 -13.00
C GLY A 309 51.71 16.65 -13.76
N ASP A 310 51.08 15.71 -13.04
CA ASP A 310 50.21 14.67 -13.60
C ASP A 310 48.73 15.04 -13.57
N ASN A 311 48.36 16.17 -12.92
CA ASN A 311 46.95 16.57 -12.79
C ASN A 311 46.47 17.31 -14.05
N MET A 312 45.75 16.60 -14.89
CA MET A 312 45.25 17.13 -16.16
C MET A 312 44.20 18.25 -15.99
N THR A 313 43.37 18.20 -14.95
CA THR A 313 42.38 19.25 -14.67
C THR A 313 43.06 20.58 -14.36
N SER A 314 44.10 20.56 -13.51
CA SER A 314 44.91 21.74 -13.20
C SER A 314 45.71 22.25 -14.40
N LYS A 315 46.20 21.36 -15.27
CA LYS A 315 46.83 21.75 -16.56
C LYS A 315 45.83 22.51 -17.44
N VAL A 316 44.59 21.98 -17.61
CA VAL A 316 43.56 22.64 -18.42
C VAL A 316 43.17 24.00 -17.82
N GLN A 317 43.08 24.14 -16.51
CA GLN A 317 42.81 25.39 -15.83
C GLN A 317 43.95 26.39 -16.05
N ALA A 318 45.19 25.94 -15.86
CA ALA A 318 46.39 26.78 -16.07
C ALA A 318 46.47 27.29 -17.50
N TYR A 319 46.41 26.41 -18.48
CA TYR A 319 46.46 26.81 -19.90
C TYR A 319 45.27 27.69 -20.30
N SER A 320 44.10 27.49 -19.70
CA SER A 320 42.94 28.40 -19.92
C SER A 320 43.21 29.82 -19.38
N LEU A 321 43.84 29.92 -18.18
CA LEU A 321 44.22 31.20 -17.59
C LEU A 321 45.33 31.88 -18.41
N LEU A 322 46.36 31.14 -18.79
CA LEU A 322 47.44 31.68 -19.63
C LEU A 322 46.93 32.15 -21.00
N GLN A 323 46.07 31.38 -21.65
CA GLN A 323 45.39 31.79 -22.89
C GLN A 323 44.66 33.13 -22.70
N GLU A 324 43.81 33.24 -21.64
CA GLU A 324 43.04 34.46 -21.33
C GLU A 324 44.00 35.68 -21.15
N ILE A 325 45.06 35.53 -20.39
CA ILE A 325 46.02 36.59 -20.09
C ILE A 325 46.74 37.09 -21.35
N TYR A 326 47.27 36.16 -22.15
CA TYR A 326 47.99 36.51 -23.37
C TYR A 326 47.09 37.04 -24.49
N GLN A 327 45.84 36.57 -24.53
CA GLN A 327 44.82 37.12 -25.45
C GLN A 327 44.51 38.57 -25.12
N GLU A 328 44.31 38.89 -23.84
CA GLU A 328 44.07 40.27 -23.41
C GLU A 328 45.28 41.20 -23.54
N ALA A 329 46.50 40.63 -23.41
CA ALA A 329 47.73 41.36 -23.66
C ALA A 329 48.01 41.59 -25.14
N GLY A 330 47.13 41.12 -26.04
CA GLY A 330 47.28 41.23 -27.50
C GLY A 330 48.37 40.32 -28.06
N GLN A 331 48.91 39.37 -27.25
CA GLN A 331 49.93 38.41 -27.67
C GLN A 331 49.26 37.15 -28.27
N THR A 332 48.75 37.33 -29.48
CA THR A 332 47.90 36.32 -30.14
C THR A 332 48.60 34.98 -30.34
N ASP A 333 49.91 34.99 -30.67
CA ASP A 333 50.67 33.76 -30.88
C ASP A 333 50.74 32.91 -29.62
N LEU A 334 51.02 33.53 -28.46
CA LEU A 334 51.04 32.84 -27.16
C LEU A 334 49.65 32.38 -26.75
N ALA A 335 48.62 33.18 -26.96
CA ALA A 335 47.27 32.77 -26.67
C ALA A 335 46.85 31.53 -27.48
N GLN A 336 47.18 31.47 -28.77
CA GLN A 336 46.98 30.29 -29.63
C GLN A 336 47.81 29.09 -29.18
N HIS A 337 49.03 29.31 -28.73
CA HIS A 337 49.87 28.27 -28.19
C HIS A 337 49.24 27.61 -26.96
N TYR A 338 48.74 28.38 -26.00
CA TYR A 338 48.10 27.82 -24.80
C TYR A 338 46.71 27.22 -25.13
N GLU A 339 46.00 27.72 -26.13
CA GLU A 339 44.80 27.05 -26.63
C GLU A 339 45.13 25.68 -27.20
N TYR A 340 46.18 25.57 -27.99
CA TYR A 340 46.68 24.28 -28.50
C TYR A 340 47.08 23.33 -27.36
N LEU A 341 47.88 23.79 -26.35
CA LEU A 341 48.27 22.97 -25.23
C LEU A 341 47.06 22.49 -24.41
N LYS A 342 46.09 23.37 -24.19
CA LYS A 342 44.81 23.03 -23.55
C LYS A 342 44.05 21.93 -24.30
N LEU A 343 43.94 22.07 -25.62
CA LEU A 343 43.30 21.06 -26.46
C LEU A 343 44.07 19.76 -26.45
N LYS A 344 45.41 19.82 -26.56
CA LYS A 344 46.29 18.63 -26.49
C LYS A 344 46.12 17.88 -25.18
N VAL A 345 46.09 18.55 -24.03
CA VAL A 345 45.84 17.91 -22.73
C VAL A 345 44.45 17.31 -22.67
N LYS A 346 43.46 17.95 -23.27
CA LYS A 346 42.10 17.39 -23.36
C LYS A 346 42.05 16.16 -24.25
N ASP A 347 42.78 16.15 -25.36
CA ASP A 347 42.86 15.00 -26.27
C ASP A 347 43.63 13.85 -25.62
N GLU A 348 44.78 14.12 -24.98
CA GLU A 348 45.55 13.14 -24.20
C GLU A 348 44.72 12.54 -23.06
N PHE A 349 43.92 13.38 -22.39
CA PHE A 349 42.97 12.94 -21.38
C PHE A 349 41.91 12.02 -22.01
N GLN A 350 41.38 12.38 -23.17
CA GLN A 350 40.42 11.54 -23.91
C GLN A 350 41.07 10.23 -24.41
N GLU A 351 42.30 10.26 -24.94
CA GLU A 351 42.99 9.05 -25.42
C GLU A 351 43.36 8.11 -24.27
N GLN A 352 43.92 8.63 -23.18
CA GLN A 352 44.22 7.82 -21.98
C GLN A 352 42.95 7.25 -21.34
N HIS A 353 41.84 8.00 -21.40
CA HIS A 353 40.55 7.53 -20.91
C HIS A 353 39.85 6.61 -21.90
N GLN A 354 40.11 6.70 -23.23
CA GLN A 354 39.48 5.76 -24.19
C GLN A 354 39.96 4.31 -24.01
N LEU A 355 41.19 4.05 -23.63
CA LEU A 355 41.69 2.70 -23.35
C LEU A 355 41.35 2.26 -21.91
N GLY A 356 41.51 3.12 -20.93
CA GLY A 356 41.04 2.91 -19.56
C GLY A 356 39.50 2.96 -19.46
N ASP A 357 38.87 3.87 -20.21
CA ASP A 357 37.42 4.02 -20.32
C ASP A 357 36.73 2.78 -20.91
N MET A 358 37.37 2.01 -21.81
CA MET A 358 36.73 0.79 -22.32
C MET A 358 36.60 -0.28 -21.23
N GLU A 359 37.62 -0.52 -20.43
CA GLU A 359 37.56 -1.47 -19.28
C GLU A 359 36.71 -0.88 -18.14
N GLN A 360 36.92 0.39 -17.80
CA GLN A 360 36.20 1.12 -16.78
C GLN A 360 34.72 1.28 -17.12
N ASN A 361 34.37 1.66 -18.35
CA ASN A 361 33.01 1.71 -18.83
C ASN A 361 32.37 0.32 -18.92
N ARG A 362 33.16 -0.72 -19.24
CA ARG A 362 32.70 -2.11 -19.18
C ARG A 362 32.37 -2.52 -17.74
N PHE A 363 33.25 -2.20 -16.80
CA PHE A 363 33.02 -2.43 -15.37
C PHE A 363 31.81 -1.67 -14.84
N LEU A 364 31.71 -0.37 -15.13
CA LEU A 364 30.55 0.45 -14.74
C LEU A 364 29.24 -0.03 -15.36
N ARG A 365 29.27 -0.44 -16.63
CA ARG A 365 28.11 -1.04 -17.30
C ARG A 365 27.70 -2.35 -16.64
N GLN A 366 28.65 -3.23 -16.33
CA GLN A 366 28.36 -4.48 -15.62
C GLN A 366 27.79 -4.21 -14.22
N LEU A 367 28.33 -3.25 -13.50
CA LEU A 367 27.85 -2.87 -12.17
C LEU A 367 26.46 -2.23 -12.22
N THR A 368 26.20 -1.39 -13.21
CA THR A 368 24.87 -0.81 -13.47
C THR A 368 23.88 -1.90 -13.85
N GLN A 369 24.27 -2.81 -14.76
CA GLN A 369 23.42 -3.92 -15.17
C GLN A 369 23.03 -4.81 -13.98
N VAL A 370 23.99 -5.17 -13.11
CA VAL A 370 23.71 -5.95 -11.88
C VAL A 370 22.77 -5.18 -10.94
N SER A 371 22.99 -3.87 -10.80
CA SER A 371 22.12 -3.01 -10.01
C SER A 371 20.68 -3.00 -10.55
N ASP A 372 20.54 -2.83 -11.86
CA ASP A 372 19.22 -2.78 -12.53
C ASP A 372 18.50 -4.14 -12.46
N GLU A 373 19.25 -5.25 -12.65
CA GLU A 373 18.70 -6.62 -12.50
C GLU A 373 18.22 -6.89 -11.07
N LEU A 374 19.02 -6.50 -10.05
CA LEU A 374 18.64 -6.63 -8.64
C LEU A 374 17.39 -5.78 -8.31
N GLN A 375 17.33 -4.57 -8.82
CA GLN A 375 16.19 -3.69 -8.62
C GLN A 375 14.92 -4.24 -9.30
N ALA A 376 15.07 -4.76 -10.53
CA ALA A 376 13.97 -5.39 -11.25
C ALA A 376 13.44 -6.62 -10.49
N GLU A 377 14.34 -7.49 -9.99
CA GLU A 377 13.96 -8.66 -9.21
C GLU A 377 13.26 -8.29 -7.89
N GLN A 378 13.78 -7.29 -7.16
CA GLN A 378 13.14 -6.79 -5.95
C GLN A 378 11.73 -6.26 -6.22
N THR A 379 11.58 -5.51 -7.31
CA THR A 379 10.29 -4.95 -7.73
C THR A 379 9.32 -6.07 -8.10
N GLU A 380 9.76 -7.07 -8.86
CA GLU A 380 8.96 -8.23 -9.26
C GLU A 380 8.52 -9.05 -8.03
N ASN A 381 9.43 -9.30 -7.09
CA ASN A 381 9.12 -10.02 -5.85
C ASN A 381 8.14 -9.24 -4.96
N HIS A 382 8.24 -7.92 -4.91
CA HIS A 382 7.29 -7.07 -4.21
C HIS A 382 5.88 -7.17 -4.81
N TRP A 383 5.76 -7.10 -6.15
CA TRP A 383 4.49 -7.29 -6.85
C TRP A 383 3.91 -8.70 -6.65
N LYS A 384 4.73 -9.75 -6.73
CA LYS A 384 4.31 -11.13 -6.43
C LYS A 384 3.73 -11.25 -5.01
N THR A 385 4.36 -10.62 -4.03
CA THR A 385 3.89 -10.62 -2.64
C THR A 385 2.55 -9.90 -2.50
N ILE A 386 2.37 -8.74 -3.13
CA ILE A 386 1.09 -7.99 -3.12
C ILE A 386 -0.03 -8.83 -3.76
N VAL A 387 0.22 -9.45 -4.91
CA VAL A 387 -0.78 -10.29 -5.60
C VAL A 387 -1.19 -11.48 -4.73
N LEU A 388 -0.22 -12.16 -4.09
CA LEU A 388 -0.51 -13.27 -3.17
C LEU A 388 -1.33 -12.82 -1.97
N LEU A 389 -1.07 -11.64 -1.44
CA LEU A 389 -1.82 -11.06 -0.33
C LEU A 389 -3.27 -10.75 -0.74
N ILE A 390 -3.48 -10.18 -1.93
CA ILE A 390 -4.82 -9.91 -2.48
C ILE A 390 -5.60 -11.23 -2.67
N ILE A 391 -4.96 -12.25 -3.25
CA ILE A 391 -5.57 -13.58 -3.45
C ILE A 391 -5.95 -14.20 -2.11
N SER A 392 -5.10 -14.11 -1.09
CA SER A 392 -5.37 -14.64 0.24
C SER A 392 -6.55 -13.95 0.92
N ILE A 393 -6.65 -12.63 0.81
CA ILE A 393 -7.79 -11.84 1.33
C ILE A 393 -9.07 -12.24 0.60
N ALA A 394 -9.05 -12.33 -0.74
CA ALA A 394 -10.20 -12.74 -1.54
C ALA A 394 -10.68 -14.15 -1.15
N PHE A 395 -9.76 -15.08 -0.91
CA PHE A 395 -10.08 -16.43 -0.46
C PHE A 395 -10.74 -16.43 0.93
N VAL A 396 -10.24 -15.65 1.88
CA VAL A 396 -10.86 -15.52 3.21
C VAL A 396 -12.28 -14.96 3.10
N LEU A 397 -12.49 -13.92 2.29
CA LEU A 397 -13.82 -13.34 2.06
C LEU A 397 -14.78 -14.36 1.43
N LEU A 398 -14.31 -15.19 0.51
CA LEU A 398 -15.11 -16.25 -0.12
C LEU A 398 -15.54 -17.29 0.92
N VAL A 399 -14.62 -17.74 1.79
CA VAL A 399 -14.93 -18.70 2.87
C VAL A 399 -15.92 -18.11 3.87
N VAL A 400 -15.75 -16.85 4.25
CA VAL A 400 -16.69 -16.15 5.14
C VAL A 400 -18.08 -16.04 4.50
N SER A 401 -18.13 -15.67 3.23
CA SER A 401 -19.39 -15.59 2.46
C SER A 401 -20.08 -16.96 2.41
N LEU A 402 -19.35 -18.01 2.08
CA LEU A 402 -19.87 -19.38 2.05
C LEU A 402 -20.41 -19.84 3.42
N TYR A 403 -19.70 -19.49 4.50
CA TYR A 403 -20.15 -19.74 5.86
C TYR A 403 -21.49 -19.04 6.16
N TYR A 404 -21.63 -17.77 5.79
CA TYR A 404 -22.88 -17.03 5.98
C TYR A 404 -24.03 -17.61 5.16
N ILE A 405 -23.79 -18.02 3.92
CA ILE A 405 -24.79 -18.68 3.07
C ILE A 405 -25.26 -19.99 3.72
N VAL A 406 -24.32 -20.85 4.12
CA VAL A 406 -24.64 -22.14 4.77
C VAL A 406 -25.42 -21.91 6.08
N ARG A 407 -25.00 -20.92 6.87
CA ARG A 407 -25.69 -20.56 8.11
C ARG A 407 -27.12 -20.04 7.86
N SER A 408 -27.30 -19.22 6.82
CA SER A 408 -28.63 -18.71 6.41
C SER A 408 -29.55 -19.86 5.96
N LEU A 409 -29.06 -20.75 5.11
CA LEU A 409 -29.81 -21.94 4.65
C LEU A 409 -30.22 -22.84 5.81
N ARG A 410 -29.32 -23.03 6.80
CA ARG A 410 -29.65 -23.81 8.02
C ARG A 410 -30.71 -23.13 8.88
N ARG A 411 -30.69 -21.79 8.98
CA ARG A 411 -31.74 -21.03 9.68
C ARG A 411 -33.10 -21.19 9.00
N GLN A 412 -33.15 -21.04 7.69
CA GLN A 412 -34.40 -21.22 6.90
C GLN A 412 -34.97 -22.62 7.09
N ARG A 413 -34.15 -23.66 7.01
CA ARG A 413 -34.60 -25.04 7.24
C ARG A 413 -35.17 -25.25 8.65
N ARG A 414 -34.53 -24.69 9.67
CA ARG A 414 -35.03 -24.77 11.05
C ARG A 414 -36.39 -24.07 11.18
N TYR A 415 -36.54 -22.90 10.59
CA TYR A 415 -37.78 -22.13 10.63
C TYR A 415 -38.92 -22.88 9.97
N VAL A 416 -38.70 -23.46 8.79
CA VAL A 416 -39.68 -24.30 8.08
C VAL A 416 -40.07 -25.52 8.92
N ASN A 417 -39.13 -26.20 9.56
CA ASN A 417 -39.44 -27.35 10.43
C ASN A 417 -40.30 -26.95 11.64
N VAL A 418 -39.98 -25.84 12.29
CA VAL A 418 -40.77 -25.35 13.47
C VAL A 418 -42.19 -25.01 13.04
N LEU A 419 -42.39 -24.35 11.90
CA LEU A 419 -43.71 -24.05 11.37
C LEU A 419 -44.50 -25.31 11.02
N TYR A 420 -43.86 -26.28 10.40
CA TYR A 420 -44.48 -27.56 10.11
C TYR A 420 -44.93 -28.28 11.39
N GLU A 421 -44.11 -28.36 12.40
CA GLU A 421 -44.45 -28.99 13.69
C GLU A 421 -45.57 -28.24 14.42
N LYS A 422 -45.59 -26.90 14.36
CA LYS A 422 -46.70 -26.11 14.90
C LYS A 422 -48.01 -26.46 14.21
N ASN A 423 -48.02 -26.56 12.89
CA ASN A 423 -49.24 -26.94 12.14
C ASN A 423 -49.68 -28.36 12.46
N GLN A 424 -48.76 -29.31 12.64
CA GLN A 424 -49.10 -30.68 13.07
C GLN A 424 -49.78 -30.69 14.45
N ARG A 425 -49.26 -30.00 15.44
CA ARG A 425 -49.88 -29.92 16.76
C ARG A 425 -51.29 -29.30 16.73
N LEU A 426 -51.49 -28.31 15.87
CA LEU A 426 -52.81 -27.70 15.69
C LEU A 426 -53.81 -28.69 15.06
N LEU A 427 -53.37 -29.53 14.12
CA LEU A 427 -54.21 -30.57 13.54
C LEU A 427 -54.57 -31.64 14.56
N GLU A 428 -53.59 -32.14 15.35
CA GLU A 428 -53.81 -33.11 16.41
C GLU A 428 -54.76 -32.59 17.49
N SER A 429 -54.61 -31.34 17.94
CA SER A 429 -55.50 -30.72 18.93
C SER A 429 -56.93 -30.58 18.42
N SER A 430 -57.12 -30.26 17.11
CA SER A 430 -58.43 -30.17 16.51
C SER A 430 -59.15 -31.53 16.40
N GLN A 431 -58.38 -32.61 16.19
CA GLN A 431 -58.92 -33.99 16.15
C GLN A 431 -59.30 -34.53 17.55
N LEU A 432 -58.53 -34.14 18.59
CA LEU A 432 -58.87 -34.53 19.97
C LEU A 432 -60.15 -33.85 20.45
N LEU A 433 -60.38 -32.60 20.07
CA LEU A 433 -61.64 -31.87 20.39
C LEU A 433 -62.86 -32.43 19.67
N SER A 434 -62.70 -32.98 18.46
CA SER A 434 -63.78 -33.65 17.73
C SER A 434 -64.12 -35.04 18.25
N ARG A 435 -63.18 -35.70 18.98
CA ARG A 435 -63.39 -37.04 19.59
C ARG A 435 -63.98 -37.01 21.00
N SER A 436 -64.00 -35.85 21.65
CA SER A 436 -64.49 -35.70 23.05
C SER A 436 -65.96 -35.30 23.22
N SER A 437 -66.78 -35.38 22.18
CA SER A 437 -68.19 -35.17 22.30
C SER A 437 -68.95 -36.52 22.63
N PRO A 438 -69.65 -36.66 23.74
CA PRO A 438 -70.34 -37.89 24.06
C PRO A 438 -71.58 -38.03 23.21
N SER A 439 -71.67 -39.17 22.55
CA SER A 439 -72.93 -39.66 21.95
C SER A 439 -73.96 -40.04 23.00
N SER A 440 -75.12 -39.46 22.97
CA SER A 440 -76.32 -40.01 23.58
C SER A 440 -77.54 -39.73 22.70
N PRO A 441 -78.35 -40.75 22.44
CA PRO A 441 -79.46 -40.66 21.48
C PRO A 441 -80.79 -40.35 22.19
N ILE A 442 -81.58 -39.41 21.70
CA ILE A 442 -83.00 -39.39 21.98
C ILE A 442 -83.73 -39.04 20.69
N SER A 443 -84.56 -40.05 20.33
CA SER A 443 -85.61 -40.08 19.32
C SER A 443 -86.74 -39.16 19.62
N SER A 444 -87.38 -38.68 18.58
CA SER A 444 -88.78 -38.71 18.28
C SER A 444 -89.24 -37.46 17.52
N HIS A 445 -89.69 -37.75 16.31
CA HIS A 445 -90.62 -36.90 15.53
C HIS A 445 -91.88 -36.58 16.28
N PRO A 446 -92.66 -35.52 15.89
CA PRO A 446 -93.46 -35.60 14.66
C PRO A 446 -93.56 -34.30 13.81
N SER A 447 -93.69 -34.52 12.53
CA SER A 447 -94.37 -33.59 11.61
C SER A 447 -95.88 -33.68 11.79
N PRO A 448 -96.80 -32.89 11.16
CA PRO A 448 -96.68 -32.04 9.96
C PRO A 448 -97.54 -30.72 9.98
N THR A 449 -97.57 -30.14 8.80
CA THR A 449 -98.62 -29.37 8.10
C THR A 449 -98.53 -27.85 8.01
N THR A 450 -98.26 -27.50 6.77
CA THR A 450 -98.95 -26.68 5.80
C THR A 450 -99.16 -25.17 6.02
N ASP A 451 -98.68 -24.53 4.93
CA ASP A 451 -99.20 -23.31 4.31
C ASP A 451 -98.96 -21.94 4.97
N ASP A 452 -98.25 -21.14 4.36
CA ASP A 452 -98.53 -19.96 3.56
C ASP A 452 -97.36 -18.99 3.48
N ALA A 453 -97.01 -18.53 2.28
CA ALA A 453 -96.20 -17.37 2.00
C ALA A 453 -97.07 -16.11 2.01
N PRO A 454 -96.56 -14.88 1.82
CA PRO A 454 -95.26 -14.24 2.17
C PRO A 454 -95.46 -12.96 2.99
N GLN A 455 -94.40 -12.42 3.56
CA GLN A 455 -94.24 -10.96 3.68
C GLN A 455 -92.88 -10.58 4.24
N GLU A 456 -92.17 -9.72 3.50
CA GLU A 456 -91.04 -8.92 4.03
C GLU A 456 -91.49 -8.16 5.28
N SER A 457 -90.70 -8.25 6.31
CA SER A 457 -90.65 -7.23 7.36
C SER A 457 -89.24 -7.22 8.01
N ASP A 458 -88.62 -6.09 7.83
CA ASP A 458 -87.60 -5.47 8.64
C ASP A 458 -87.75 -5.89 10.11
N ASP A 459 -86.76 -6.56 10.68
CA ASP A 459 -86.70 -6.74 12.12
C ASP A 459 -85.34 -6.61 12.72
N ARG A 460 -85.31 -5.71 13.65
CA ARG A 460 -84.25 -5.37 14.57
C ARG A 460 -84.01 -6.50 15.58
N GLY A 461 -82.85 -6.99 15.63
CA GLY A 461 -82.07 -7.49 16.78
C GLY A 461 -82.87 -8.20 17.89
N GLU A 462 -83.33 -9.37 17.65
CA GLU A 462 -83.70 -10.30 18.73
C GLU A 462 -82.42 -11.13 19.09
N LYS A 463 -81.91 -10.99 20.31
CA LYS A 463 -80.74 -11.78 20.79
C LYS A 463 -81.15 -13.25 20.83
N MET A 464 -80.55 -14.03 19.92
CA MET A 464 -80.69 -15.48 19.89
C MET A 464 -80.47 -16.07 21.29
N ALA A 465 -81.38 -16.94 21.72
CA ALA A 465 -81.24 -17.61 23.01
C ALA A 465 -79.96 -18.42 23.07
N PRO A 466 -79.15 -18.39 24.16
CA PRO A 466 -77.88 -19.08 24.25
C PRO A 466 -77.98 -20.57 23.93
N GLN A 467 -79.01 -21.25 24.25
CA GLN A 467 -79.23 -22.67 23.95
C GLN A 467 -79.44 -22.91 22.44
N THR A 468 -80.18 -22.04 21.74
CA THR A 468 -80.31 -22.11 20.28
C THR A 468 -79.02 -21.86 19.55
N LYS A 469 -78.25 -20.89 20.02
CA LYS A 469 -76.88 -20.62 19.46
C LYS A 469 -75.94 -21.82 19.56
N GLU A 470 -75.93 -22.51 20.71
CA GLU A 470 -75.11 -23.68 20.91
C GLU A 470 -75.53 -24.89 20.08
N ALA A 471 -76.87 -25.06 19.91
CA ALA A 471 -77.47 -26.07 19.03
C ALA A 471 -77.09 -25.85 17.57
N ILE A 472 -77.16 -24.61 17.06
CA ILE A 472 -76.77 -24.25 15.71
C ILE A 472 -75.22 -24.44 15.51
N LYS A 473 -74.47 -24.03 16.49
CA LYS A 473 -72.97 -24.23 16.48
C LYS A 473 -72.63 -25.72 16.38
N HIS A 474 -73.33 -26.56 17.17
CA HIS A 474 -73.10 -28.00 17.15
C HIS A 474 -73.38 -28.59 15.77
N SER A 475 -74.58 -28.22 15.19
CA SER A 475 -74.99 -28.70 13.87
C SER A 475 -74.01 -28.21 12.76
N ILE A 476 -73.49 -26.96 12.82
CA ILE A 476 -72.44 -26.48 11.90
C ILE A 476 -71.17 -27.32 12.03
N LEU A 477 -70.76 -27.58 13.25
CA LEU A 477 -69.53 -28.38 13.49
C LEU A 477 -69.71 -29.83 13.00
N GLU A 478 -70.86 -30.40 13.16
CA GLU A 478 -71.15 -31.74 12.69
C GLU A 478 -71.11 -31.83 11.14
N VAL A 479 -71.71 -30.88 10.42
CA VAL A 479 -71.58 -30.81 8.96
C VAL A 479 -70.15 -30.50 8.52
N MET A 480 -69.44 -29.58 9.18
CA MET A 480 -68.06 -29.21 8.86
C MET A 480 -67.03 -30.32 9.17
N SER A 481 -67.43 -31.29 10.00
CA SER A 481 -66.61 -32.49 10.24
C SER A 481 -66.72 -33.59 9.16
N GLN A 482 -67.70 -33.47 8.29
CA GLN A 482 -67.94 -34.40 7.18
C GLN A 482 -67.03 -34.06 5.98
N HIS A 483 -65.81 -34.58 5.96
CA HIS A 483 -64.77 -34.26 4.97
C HIS A 483 -65.22 -34.39 3.54
N ASP A 484 -65.99 -35.46 3.23
CA ASP A 484 -66.51 -35.75 1.87
C ASP A 484 -67.54 -34.68 1.41
N VAL A 485 -68.21 -34.04 2.33
CA VAL A 485 -69.23 -33.01 2.04
C VAL A 485 -68.53 -31.64 1.83
N ILE A 486 -67.70 -31.22 2.73
CA ILE A 486 -67.07 -29.88 2.67
C ILE A 486 -65.99 -29.78 1.56
N CYS A 487 -65.45 -30.90 1.07
CA CYS A 487 -64.50 -30.95 -0.01
C CYS A 487 -65.14 -30.94 -1.41
N GLN A 488 -66.46 -30.93 -1.52
CA GLN A 488 -67.13 -30.72 -2.79
C GLN A 488 -67.00 -29.27 -3.25
N THR A 489 -66.68 -29.08 -4.53
CA THR A 489 -66.37 -27.74 -5.08
C THR A 489 -67.58 -26.80 -5.08
N ASP A 490 -68.73 -27.34 -5.08
CA ASP A 490 -70.08 -26.65 -5.08
C ASP A 490 -70.68 -26.49 -3.67
N PHE A 491 -69.90 -26.87 -2.62
CA PHE A 491 -70.40 -26.68 -1.24
C PHE A 491 -70.47 -25.19 -0.90
N THR A 492 -71.69 -24.74 -0.62
CA THR A 492 -72.09 -23.34 -0.37
C THR A 492 -72.71 -23.14 1.01
N LEU A 493 -72.87 -21.88 1.42
CA LEU A 493 -73.60 -21.55 2.66
C LEU A 493 -75.02 -22.08 2.62
N SER A 494 -75.69 -22.06 1.44
CA SER A 494 -76.99 -22.62 1.28
C SER A 494 -77.00 -24.13 1.53
N THR A 495 -76.00 -24.85 1.07
CA THR A 495 -75.82 -26.29 1.35
C THR A 495 -75.64 -26.55 2.86
N LEU A 496 -74.80 -25.71 3.51
CA LEU A 496 -74.62 -25.78 4.97
C LEU A 496 -75.94 -25.53 5.72
N CYS A 497 -76.72 -24.55 5.31
CA CYS A 497 -78.05 -24.25 5.91
C CYS A 497 -79.01 -25.42 5.75
N GLN A 498 -79.11 -26.03 4.56
CA GLN A 498 -79.93 -27.17 4.28
C GLN A 498 -79.59 -28.39 5.14
N LEU A 499 -78.29 -28.69 5.25
CA LEU A 499 -77.75 -29.83 6.03
C LEU A 499 -77.85 -29.61 7.56
N SER A 500 -77.69 -28.38 8.01
CA SER A 500 -77.80 -28.03 9.43
C SER A 500 -79.20 -27.83 9.92
N GLY A 501 -80.17 -27.64 8.99
CA GLY A 501 -81.59 -27.43 9.31
C GLY A 501 -81.92 -26.03 9.80
N TYR A 502 -81.05 -25.03 9.62
CA TYR A 502 -81.27 -23.67 10.12
C TYR A 502 -81.20 -22.63 8.98
N SER A 503 -81.87 -21.49 9.20
CA SER A 503 -81.92 -20.44 8.20
C SER A 503 -80.58 -19.76 7.98
N HIS A 504 -80.41 -19.16 6.78
CA HIS A 504 -79.20 -18.48 6.35
C HIS A 504 -78.78 -17.37 7.34
N SER A 505 -79.71 -16.61 7.88
CA SER A 505 -79.47 -15.54 8.83
C SER A 505 -78.82 -16.09 10.12
N TYR A 506 -79.41 -17.12 10.70
CA TYR A 506 -78.95 -17.75 11.93
C TYR A 506 -77.55 -18.42 11.76
N VAL A 507 -77.34 -19.17 10.70
CA VAL A 507 -76.07 -19.80 10.42
C VAL A 507 -74.96 -18.76 10.25
N SER A 508 -75.18 -17.71 9.46
CA SER A 508 -74.25 -16.63 9.25
C SER A 508 -73.89 -15.85 10.54
N GLN A 509 -74.97 -15.58 11.37
CA GLN A 509 -74.74 -14.91 12.65
C GLN A 509 -73.93 -15.76 13.59
N VAL A 510 -74.19 -17.04 13.75
CA VAL A 510 -73.45 -17.94 14.62
C VAL A 510 -72.04 -18.11 14.15
N ILE A 511 -71.73 -18.20 12.83
CA ILE A 511 -70.38 -18.25 12.30
C ILE A 511 -69.59 -17.00 12.68
N ARG A 512 -70.23 -15.81 12.49
CA ARG A 512 -69.57 -14.53 12.81
C ARG A 512 -69.24 -14.38 14.30
N GLU A 513 -70.23 -14.73 15.14
CA GLU A 513 -70.15 -14.56 16.60
C GLU A 513 -69.23 -15.61 17.28
N THR A 514 -69.14 -16.81 16.68
CA THR A 514 -68.42 -17.93 17.30
C THR A 514 -66.95 -17.99 16.85
N TRP A 515 -66.68 -17.74 15.56
CA TRP A 515 -65.40 -17.86 14.96
C TRP A 515 -64.78 -16.54 14.46
N ASP A 516 -65.52 -15.42 14.69
CA ASP A 516 -65.09 -14.08 14.24
C ASP A 516 -64.71 -14.03 12.74
N THR A 517 -65.49 -14.75 11.93
CA THR A 517 -65.19 -14.93 10.51
C THR A 517 -66.50 -15.11 9.68
N ASN A 518 -66.31 -15.18 8.36
CA ASN A 518 -67.44 -15.52 7.46
C ASN A 518 -67.36 -16.99 7.02
N PHE A 519 -68.49 -17.48 6.41
CA PHE A 519 -68.59 -18.85 5.95
C PHE A 519 -67.39 -19.27 5.04
N ASN A 520 -67.02 -18.45 4.04
CA ASN A 520 -65.96 -18.81 3.10
C ASN A 520 -64.62 -18.94 3.78
N ALA A 521 -64.33 -18.11 4.75
CA ALA A 521 -63.09 -18.18 5.48
C ALA A 521 -63.08 -19.40 6.43
N LEU A 522 -64.19 -19.69 7.07
CA LEU A 522 -64.34 -20.89 7.89
C LEU A 522 -64.22 -22.16 7.05
N LEU A 523 -64.90 -22.23 5.91
CA LEU A 523 -64.82 -23.38 4.98
C LEU A 523 -63.38 -23.57 4.47
N ASN A 524 -62.71 -22.48 4.09
CA ASN A 524 -61.32 -22.53 3.66
C ASN A 524 -60.40 -23.03 4.76
N ASP A 525 -60.60 -22.65 6.02
CA ASP A 525 -59.79 -23.15 7.15
C ASP A 525 -59.93 -24.68 7.30
N TYR A 526 -61.16 -25.20 7.22
CA TYR A 526 -61.39 -26.64 7.25
C TYR A 526 -60.77 -27.37 6.06
N ARG A 527 -60.96 -26.85 4.84
CA ARG A 527 -60.36 -27.41 3.61
C ARG A 527 -58.82 -27.41 3.66
N ILE A 528 -58.17 -26.37 4.23
CA ILE A 528 -56.72 -26.33 4.40
C ILE A 528 -56.25 -27.34 5.45
N LYS A 529 -57.00 -27.53 6.53
CA LYS A 529 -56.70 -28.59 7.52
C LYS A 529 -56.78 -29.97 6.86
N GLU A 530 -57.78 -30.20 6.02
CA GLU A 530 -57.89 -31.46 5.26
C GLU A 530 -56.75 -31.59 4.23
N ALA A 531 -56.35 -30.52 3.55
CA ALA A 531 -55.17 -30.53 2.68
C ALA A 531 -53.90 -30.89 3.44
N CYS A 532 -53.71 -30.35 4.65
CA CYS A 532 -52.57 -30.74 5.50
C CYS A 532 -52.64 -32.23 5.89
N ARG A 533 -53.85 -32.78 6.16
CA ARG A 533 -54.04 -34.20 6.45
C ARG A 533 -53.65 -35.06 5.22
N CYS A 534 -54.13 -34.71 4.05
CA CYS A 534 -53.75 -35.39 2.80
C CYS A 534 -52.26 -35.33 2.54
N MET A 535 -51.62 -34.18 2.76
CA MET A 535 -50.17 -34.01 2.57
C MET A 535 -49.32 -34.79 3.58
N ASN A 536 -49.85 -35.12 4.74
CA ASN A 536 -49.19 -35.95 5.75
C ASN A 536 -49.35 -37.44 5.50
N ASP A 537 -50.44 -37.81 4.85
CA ASP A 537 -50.67 -39.19 4.44
C ASP A 537 -49.91 -39.50 3.13
N ILE A 538 -48.59 -39.74 3.30
CA ILE A 538 -47.65 -39.96 2.20
C ILE A 538 -47.96 -41.30 1.48
N GLU A 539 -48.54 -42.23 2.17
CA GLU A 539 -48.89 -43.53 1.61
C GLU A 539 -49.94 -43.41 0.50
N HIS A 540 -50.99 -42.65 0.74
CA HIS A 540 -52.09 -42.48 -0.23
C HIS A 540 -51.87 -41.27 -1.16
N TYR A 541 -51.31 -40.16 -0.67
CA TYR A 541 -51.21 -38.92 -1.42
C TYR A 541 -49.80 -38.54 -1.82
N GLY A 542 -48.80 -39.36 -1.47
CA GLY A 542 -47.38 -39.02 -1.70
C GLY A 542 -47.02 -38.72 -3.16
N ASN A 543 -47.76 -39.24 -4.12
CA ASN A 543 -47.54 -39.01 -5.56
C ASN A 543 -48.40 -37.90 -6.15
N TYR A 544 -49.30 -37.28 -5.34
CA TYR A 544 -50.18 -36.25 -5.84
C TYR A 544 -49.39 -34.94 -6.07
N THR A 545 -49.86 -34.17 -7.05
CA THR A 545 -49.41 -32.79 -7.24
C THR A 545 -50.16 -31.86 -6.26
N ILE A 546 -49.58 -30.68 -6.01
CA ILE A 546 -50.26 -29.65 -5.20
C ILE A 546 -51.61 -29.29 -5.78
N GLU A 547 -51.74 -29.32 -7.10
CA GLU A 547 -53.01 -29.05 -7.79
C GLU A 547 -54.03 -30.16 -7.57
N ALA A 548 -53.58 -31.39 -7.65
CA ALA A 548 -54.44 -32.54 -7.36
C ALA A 548 -54.97 -32.47 -5.92
N ILE A 549 -54.13 -32.19 -4.94
CA ILE A 549 -54.51 -32.02 -3.54
C ILE A 549 -55.51 -30.84 -3.38
N ALA A 550 -55.25 -29.69 -4.02
CA ALA A 550 -56.16 -28.54 -3.99
C ALA A 550 -57.55 -28.92 -4.52
N THR A 551 -57.61 -29.66 -5.61
CA THR A 551 -58.89 -30.13 -6.18
C THR A 551 -59.60 -31.14 -5.26
N THR A 552 -58.84 -32.09 -4.70
CA THR A 552 -59.39 -33.10 -3.76
C THR A 552 -60.05 -32.46 -2.54
N VAL A 553 -59.51 -31.31 -2.05
CA VAL A 553 -60.08 -30.61 -0.90
C VAL A 553 -61.06 -29.48 -1.27
N GLY A 554 -61.53 -29.47 -2.53
CA GLY A 554 -62.63 -28.62 -2.97
C GLY A 554 -62.25 -27.20 -3.44
N PHE A 555 -60.96 -26.92 -3.74
CA PHE A 555 -60.58 -25.65 -4.37
C PHE A 555 -60.63 -25.77 -5.89
N SER A 556 -61.32 -24.82 -6.53
CA SER A 556 -61.42 -24.72 -7.99
C SER A 556 -60.19 -24.10 -8.66
N SER A 557 -59.30 -23.45 -7.89
CA SER A 557 -58.12 -22.74 -8.39
C SER A 557 -56.90 -23.01 -7.52
N ARG A 558 -55.84 -23.49 -8.17
CA ARG A 558 -54.51 -23.72 -7.53
C ARG A 558 -53.93 -22.42 -6.93
N SER A 559 -54.12 -21.29 -7.61
CA SER A 559 -53.64 -19.99 -7.13
C SER A 559 -54.33 -19.57 -5.85
N HIS A 560 -55.66 -19.70 -5.82
CA HIS A 560 -56.46 -19.40 -4.63
C HIS A 560 -56.09 -20.32 -3.46
N PHE A 561 -55.99 -21.64 -3.72
CA PHE A 561 -55.53 -22.60 -2.73
C PHE A 561 -54.16 -22.21 -2.14
N SER A 562 -53.15 -21.92 -2.99
CA SER A 562 -51.79 -21.59 -2.54
C SER A 562 -51.77 -20.33 -1.66
N THR A 563 -52.57 -19.32 -2.00
CA THR A 563 -52.68 -18.08 -1.22
C THR A 563 -53.32 -18.33 0.15
N ILE A 564 -54.43 -19.07 0.19
CA ILE A 564 -55.11 -19.41 1.44
C ILE A 564 -54.27 -20.36 2.29
N PHE A 565 -53.64 -21.37 1.67
CA PHE A 565 -52.76 -22.31 2.37
C PHE A 565 -51.65 -21.57 3.11
N LYS A 566 -50.96 -20.64 2.40
CA LYS A 566 -49.89 -19.84 3.01
C LYS A 566 -50.41 -18.92 4.12
N LYS A 567 -51.64 -18.35 3.94
CA LYS A 567 -52.25 -17.48 4.96
C LYS A 567 -52.56 -18.27 6.24
N VAL A 568 -53.07 -19.49 6.13
CA VAL A 568 -53.50 -20.33 7.28
C VAL A 568 -52.28 -20.99 7.95
N THR A 569 -51.38 -21.56 7.18
CA THR A 569 -50.28 -22.36 7.71
C THR A 569 -48.97 -21.59 7.95
N GLY A 570 -48.83 -20.38 7.38
CA GLY A 570 -47.62 -19.55 7.40
C GLY A 570 -46.53 -20.03 6.44
N MET A 571 -46.76 -21.11 5.68
CA MET A 571 -45.81 -21.67 4.73
C MET A 571 -46.48 -22.06 3.43
N THR A 572 -45.70 -22.19 2.35
CA THR A 572 -46.29 -22.61 1.06
C THR A 572 -46.69 -24.09 1.09
N ALA A 573 -47.72 -24.49 0.32
CA ALA A 573 -48.15 -25.87 0.20
C ALA A 573 -47.00 -26.78 -0.28
N ALA A 574 -46.14 -26.29 -1.19
CA ALA A 574 -44.98 -27.02 -1.68
C ALA A 574 -43.94 -27.28 -0.59
N GLU A 575 -43.65 -26.26 0.26
CA GLU A 575 -42.73 -26.41 1.40
C GLU A 575 -43.27 -27.37 2.45
N TYR A 576 -44.57 -27.26 2.73
CA TYR A 576 -45.27 -28.15 3.66
C TYR A 576 -45.15 -29.60 3.18
N PHE A 577 -45.57 -29.88 1.96
CA PHE A 577 -45.59 -31.24 1.39
C PHE A 577 -44.18 -31.81 1.25
N LYS A 578 -43.18 -31.01 0.83
CA LYS A 578 -41.77 -31.42 0.80
C LYS A 578 -41.29 -31.80 2.21
N THR A 579 -41.70 -31.05 3.23
CA THR A 579 -41.30 -31.33 4.62
C THR A 579 -41.97 -32.59 5.15
N ALA A 580 -43.26 -32.80 4.83
CA ALA A 580 -44.00 -34.02 5.16
C ALA A 580 -43.35 -35.27 4.55
N ARG A 581 -43.06 -35.24 3.25
CA ARG A 581 -42.38 -36.35 2.54
C ARG A 581 -41.00 -36.67 3.17
N ARG A 582 -40.22 -35.61 3.52
CA ARG A 582 -38.92 -35.82 4.14
C ARG A 582 -39.05 -36.45 5.52
N LYS A 583 -39.99 -35.98 6.35
CA LYS A 583 -40.17 -36.55 7.69
C LYS A 583 -40.70 -38.00 7.64
N ALA A 584 -41.57 -38.31 6.71
CA ALA A 584 -42.02 -39.68 6.49
C ALA A 584 -40.86 -40.59 6.09
N ALA A 585 -39.94 -40.11 5.22
CA ALA A 585 -38.74 -40.86 4.85
C ALA A 585 -37.75 -41.03 6.04
N GLU A 586 -37.62 -40.01 6.92
CA GLU A 586 -36.78 -40.05 8.12
C GLU A 586 -37.38 -40.99 9.21
N SER A 587 -38.72 -41.24 9.22
CA SER A 587 -39.35 -42.16 10.18
C SER A 587 -39.33 -43.63 9.72
N ASN A 588 -39.06 -43.87 8.43
CA ASN A 588 -38.96 -45.23 7.83
C ASN A 588 -37.52 -45.72 7.76
N THR A 589 -36.53 -44.95 8.24
CA THR A 589 -35.10 -45.29 8.36
C THR A 589 -34.73 -45.42 9.84
#